data_1e8f4db9d5df59e4d904a0aa26f80731
#
_entry.id   1e8f4db9d5df59e4d904a0aa26f80731
#
_cell.length_a   1.000
_cell.length_b   1.000
_cell.length_c   1.000
_cell.angle_alpha   90.00
_cell.angle_beta   90.00
_cell.angle_gamma   90.00
#
_symmetry.space_group_name_H-M   'P 1'
#
loop_
_entity.id
_entity.type
_entity.pdbx_description
1 polymer ?
#
loop_
_entity_poly.entity_id
_entity_poly.type
_entity_poly.pdbx_seq_one_letter_code
_entity_poly.pdbx_strand_id
1 'polypeptide(L)'
;MGMNEYILKSQPLCSQAAVVQGDTYRITVLTPALLRLEYHPLGKFEDRATQAVLNRDFPVPDFQVQKKNGELILYTEELELHYDEKPFSQHGLMIKATGGGGWGRTWRYSEVPDDLLGTARTLDMCDGAKVLQNGAYSDTLAPTKESVIGKVPMEHGVISRNGFSVIDDSHSMVLTEDGWIAPRDEDVIDLYFFGYGHRYLDCLKDFYHLCGQTPLLPRYALGNWWSRYHRYTEVEYKELMERFEKEELPFSVAVIDMDWHLVDDVEPRYGSGWTGYTWNKKLSLIHI
;
A
#
# COMPACT_ATOMS: atom_id res chain seq x y z
N MET A 1 -1.54 19.84 20.86
CA MET A 1 -1.79 19.46 19.47
C MET A 1 -2.98 18.53 19.45
N GLY A 2 -4.05 18.90 18.76
CA GLY A 2 -5.25 18.07 18.73
C GLY A 2 -5.06 16.88 17.79
N MET A 3 -5.61 15.72 18.11
CA MET A 3 -5.56 14.51 17.27
C MET A 3 -6.09 14.73 15.85
N ASN A 4 -6.84 15.79 15.59
CA ASN A 4 -7.41 16.11 14.29
C ASN A 4 -6.38 16.40 13.17
N GLU A 5 -5.13 16.68 13.51
CA GLU A 5 -4.06 16.94 12.52
C GLU A 5 -3.58 15.68 11.82
N TYR A 6 -3.88 14.50 12.36
CA TYR A 6 -3.48 13.20 11.81
C TYR A 6 -4.59 12.48 11.04
N ILE A 7 -5.80 13.04 11.01
CA ILE A 7 -6.92 12.44 10.26
C ILE A 7 -6.66 12.59 8.77
N LEU A 8 -6.57 11.46 8.07
CA LEU A 8 -6.42 11.44 6.63
C LEU A 8 -7.69 11.99 5.97
N LYS A 9 -7.52 12.96 5.09
CA LYS A 9 -8.62 13.47 4.28
C LYS A 9 -8.97 12.43 3.22
N SER A 10 -10.24 12.04 3.18
CA SER A 10 -10.74 11.07 2.20
C SER A 10 -12.12 11.47 1.68
N GLN A 11 -12.46 10.99 0.50
CA GLN A 11 -13.78 11.11 -0.12
C GLN A 11 -14.27 9.71 -0.53
N PRO A 12 -14.63 8.88 0.46
CA PRO A 12 -14.87 7.46 0.24
C PRO A 12 -16.23 7.15 -0.43
N LEU A 13 -17.13 8.12 -0.50
CA LEU A 13 -18.43 7.94 -1.13
C LEU A 13 -18.37 8.21 -2.63
N CYS A 14 -19.00 7.35 -3.41
CA CYS A 14 -19.27 7.59 -4.82
C CYS A 14 -20.67 8.17 -5.04
N SER A 15 -20.91 8.69 -6.24
CA SER A 15 -22.27 9.06 -6.66
C SER A 15 -23.18 7.82 -6.77
N GLN A 16 -24.39 7.88 -6.28
CA GLN A 16 -25.38 6.81 -6.41
C GLN A 16 -25.73 6.53 -7.88
N ALA A 17 -25.59 7.53 -8.77
CA ALA A 17 -25.80 7.34 -10.20
C ALA A 17 -24.74 6.42 -10.87
N ALA A 18 -23.61 6.19 -10.21
CA ALA A 18 -22.57 5.27 -10.67
C ALA A 18 -22.77 3.82 -10.16
N VAL A 19 -23.79 3.56 -9.35
CA VAL A 19 -23.95 2.29 -8.62
C VAL A 19 -25.00 1.40 -9.29
N VAL A 20 -24.64 0.16 -9.51
CA VAL A 20 -25.53 -0.94 -9.89
C VAL A 20 -25.52 -1.98 -8.79
N GLN A 21 -26.63 -2.16 -8.09
CA GLN A 21 -26.68 -2.98 -6.89
C GLN A 21 -27.81 -3.99 -6.93
N GLY A 22 -27.54 -5.21 -6.49
CA GLY A 22 -28.50 -6.25 -6.14
C GLY A 22 -28.47 -6.56 -4.64
N ASP A 23 -29.07 -7.68 -4.25
CA ASP A 23 -29.17 -8.05 -2.84
C ASP A 23 -27.80 -8.38 -2.21
N THR A 24 -26.91 -9.01 -2.97
CA THR A 24 -25.62 -9.51 -2.48
C THR A 24 -24.41 -8.94 -3.21
N TYR A 25 -24.60 -8.09 -4.19
CA TYR A 25 -23.53 -7.48 -4.96
C TYR A 25 -23.73 -5.97 -5.15
N ARG A 26 -22.62 -5.27 -5.32
CA ARG A 26 -22.59 -3.88 -5.74
C ARG A 26 -21.47 -3.68 -6.75
N ILE A 27 -21.80 -3.11 -7.90
CA ILE A 27 -20.85 -2.71 -8.93
C ILE A 27 -20.88 -1.19 -9.02
N THR A 28 -19.74 -0.55 -8.85
CA THR A 28 -19.62 0.92 -8.99
C THR A 28 -18.77 1.24 -10.19
N VAL A 29 -19.29 2.05 -11.11
CA VAL A 29 -18.58 2.51 -12.31
C VAL A 29 -17.86 3.81 -11.95
N LEU A 30 -16.57 3.73 -11.60
CA LEU A 30 -15.78 4.89 -11.18
C LEU A 30 -15.29 5.71 -12.39
N THR A 31 -14.78 5.03 -13.43
CA THR A 31 -14.45 5.63 -14.72
C THR A 31 -14.87 4.69 -15.84
N PRO A 32 -14.78 5.05 -17.13
CA PRO A 32 -15.04 4.10 -18.22
C PRO A 32 -14.15 2.85 -18.18
N ALA A 33 -13.01 2.89 -17.46
CA ALA A 33 -12.02 1.82 -17.39
C ALA A 33 -11.77 1.30 -15.95
N LEU A 34 -12.44 1.85 -14.93
CA LEU A 34 -12.27 1.48 -13.52
C LEU A 34 -13.61 1.12 -12.89
N LEU A 35 -13.72 -0.13 -12.44
CA LEU A 35 -14.90 -0.63 -11.74
C LEU A 35 -14.53 -1.07 -10.32
N ARG A 36 -15.42 -0.79 -9.34
CA ARG A 36 -15.39 -1.47 -8.04
C ARG A 36 -16.42 -2.61 -8.06
N LEU A 37 -16.01 -3.77 -7.61
CA LEU A 37 -16.79 -5.00 -7.58
C LEU A 37 -16.89 -5.49 -6.16
N GLU A 38 -18.07 -5.46 -5.58
CA GLU A 38 -18.30 -5.90 -4.22
C GLU A 38 -19.29 -7.06 -4.18
N TYR A 39 -19.00 -8.04 -3.33
CA TYR A 39 -19.90 -9.12 -3.00
C TYR A 39 -19.92 -9.35 -1.49
N HIS A 40 -21.10 -9.49 -0.93
CA HIS A 40 -21.30 -9.88 0.45
C HIS A 40 -22.59 -10.71 0.58
N PRO A 41 -22.56 -11.90 1.22
CA PRO A 41 -23.71 -12.81 1.26
C PRO A 41 -24.95 -12.22 1.94
N LEU A 42 -24.77 -11.21 2.79
CA LEU A 42 -25.85 -10.48 3.48
C LEU A 42 -26.06 -9.04 2.95
N GLY A 43 -25.47 -8.68 1.81
CA GLY A 43 -25.63 -7.35 1.21
C GLY A 43 -25.06 -6.19 2.03
N LYS A 44 -24.04 -6.45 2.85
CA LYS A 44 -23.37 -5.40 3.62
C LYS A 44 -22.17 -4.87 2.84
N PHE A 45 -22.26 -3.66 2.36
CA PHE A 45 -21.21 -3.03 1.58
C PHE A 45 -20.47 -1.97 2.40
N GLU A 46 -19.18 -1.77 2.10
CA GLU A 46 -18.34 -0.86 2.87
C GLU A 46 -18.21 0.50 2.16
N ASP A 47 -18.66 1.54 2.83
CA ASP A 47 -18.62 2.91 2.30
C ASP A 47 -17.50 3.78 2.89
N ARG A 48 -16.86 3.30 3.97
CA ARG A 48 -15.73 4.00 4.58
C ARG A 48 -14.49 3.88 3.71
N ALA A 49 -13.56 4.80 3.90
CA ALA A 49 -12.22 4.67 3.33
C ALA A 49 -11.48 3.49 3.98
N THR A 50 -10.55 2.90 3.25
CA THR A 50 -9.70 1.83 3.73
C THR A 50 -8.23 2.28 3.72
N GLN A 51 -7.33 1.45 4.25
CA GLN A 51 -5.90 1.71 4.16
C GLN A 51 -5.38 1.75 2.71
N ALA A 52 -6.06 1.09 1.78
CA ALA A 52 -5.68 1.07 0.36
C ALA A 52 -6.44 2.12 -0.46
N VAL A 53 -7.71 2.40 -0.13
CA VAL A 53 -8.58 3.24 -0.95
C VAL A 53 -9.19 4.38 -0.13
N LEU A 54 -8.85 5.61 -0.51
CA LEU A 54 -9.27 6.83 0.18
C LEU A 54 -10.44 7.53 -0.52
N ASN A 55 -10.48 7.53 -1.85
CA ASN A 55 -11.42 8.36 -2.60
C ASN A 55 -12.16 7.56 -3.66
N ARG A 56 -13.49 7.76 -3.73
CA ARG A 56 -14.36 7.18 -4.75
C ARG A 56 -15.23 8.23 -5.44
N ASP A 57 -14.89 9.49 -5.27
CA ASP A 57 -15.59 10.68 -5.79
C ASP A 57 -15.25 10.99 -7.25
N PHE A 58 -15.29 10.00 -8.11
CA PHE A 58 -15.10 10.17 -9.53
C PHE A 58 -16.33 10.79 -10.22
N PRO A 59 -16.14 11.57 -11.30
CA PRO A 59 -17.24 11.96 -12.16
C PRO A 59 -17.95 10.72 -12.73
N VAL A 60 -19.27 10.70 -12.68
CA VAL A 60 -20.05 9.57 -13.20
C VAL A 60 -19.87 9.44 -14.71
N PRO A 61 -19.33 8.34 -15.22
CA PRO A 61 -19.19 8.14 -16.65
C PRO A 61 -20.52 7.68 -17.27
N ASP A 62 -20.64 7.79 -18.58
CA ASP A 62 -21.73 7.16 -19.32
C ASP A 62 -21.57 5.63 -19.31
N PHE A 63 -22.63 4.93 -18.93
CA PHE A 63 -22.68 3.47 -18.98
C PHE A 63 -24.11 2.96 -19.18
N GLN A 64 -24.22 1.72 -19.63
CA GLN A 64 -25.51 1.07 -19.85
C GLN A 64 -25.55 -0.28 -19.11
N VAL A 65 -26.72 -0.62 -18.61
CA VAL A 65 -26.97 -1.89 -17.92
C VAL A 65 -28.12 -2.60 -18.60
N GLN A 66 -27.93 -3.89 -18.87
CA GLN A 66 -28.94 -4.77 -19.44
C GLN A 66 -29.02 -6.04 -18.60
N LYS A 67 -30.23 -6.57 -18.43
CA LYS A 67 -30.45 -7.92 -17.90
C LYS A 67 -30.96 -8.80 -19.01
N LYS A 68 -30.21 -9.82 -19.36
CA LYS A 68 -30.55 -10.74 -20.45
C LYS A 68 -30.18 -12.17 -20.09
N ASN A 69 -31.13 -13.10 -20.24
CA ASN A 69 -30.94 -14.52 -19.99
C ASN A 69 -30.43 -14.85 -18.56
N GLY A 70 -30.81 -14.05 -17.55
CA GLY A 70 -30.36 -14.23 -16.17
C GLY A 70 -28.94 -13.73 -15.89
N GLU A 71 -28.42 -12.91 -16.76
CA GLU A 71 -27.11 -12.29 -16.66
C GLU A 71 -27.25 -10.77 -16.64
N LEU A 72 -26.50 -10.10 -15.76
CA LEU A 72 -26.30 -8.66 -15.75
C LEU A 72 -25.14 -8.34 -16.71
N ILE A 73 -25.40 -7.48 -17.68
CA ILE A 73 -24.38 -7.00 -18.61
C ILE A 73 -24.26 -5.48 -18.43
N LEU A 74 -23.04 -5.01 -18.17
CA LEU A 74 -22.73 -3.59 -18.01
C LEU A 74 -21.73 -3.17 -19.08
N TYR A 75 -22.05 -2.09 -19.78
CA TYR A 75 -21.21 -1.52 -20.82
C TYR A 75 -20.77 -0.11 -20.41
N THR A 76 -19.51 0.16 -20.52
CA THR A 76 -18.93 1.50 -20.58
C THR A 76 -18.34 1.73 -21.99
N GLU A 77 -17.73 2.88 -22.24
CA GLU A 77 -16.97 3.10 -23.48
C GLU A 77 -15.81 2.09 -23.64
N GLU A 78 -15.26 1.57 -22.53
CA GLU A 78 -14.01 0.80 -22.52
C GLU A 78 -14.17 -0.62 -22.00
N LEU A 79 -15.26 -0.93 -21.31
CA LEU A 79 -15.47 -2.22 -20.63
C LEU A 79 -16.82 -2.84 -20.98
N GLU A 80 -16.82 -4.16 -21.04
CA GLU A 80 -18.01 -4.98 -21.09
C GLU A 80 -17.94 -6.01 -19.95
N LEU A 81 -18.79 -5.85 -18.92
CA LEU A 81 -18.87 -6.75 -17.78
C LEU A 81 -20.06 -7.70 -17.94
N HIS A 82 -19.84 -8.98 -17.66
CA HIS A 82 -20.86 -10.02 -17.59
C HIS A 82 -20.87 -10.64 -16.20
N TYR A 83 -22.05 -10.73 -15.58
CA TYR A 83 -22.20 -11.25 -14.23
C TYR A 83 -23.50 -12.02 -14.04
N ASP A 84 -23.43 -13.22 -13.49
CA ASP A 84 -24.56 -14.11 -13.26
C ASP A 84 -25.36 -13.82 -11.97
N GLU A 85 -25.06 -12.72 -11.29
CA GLU A 85 -25.68 -12.26 -10.03
C GLU A 85 -25.58 -13.28 -8.86
N LYS A 86 -24.61 -14.19 -8.90
CA LYS A 86 -24.29 -15.18 -7.84
C LYS A 86 -22.97 -14.86 -7.16
N PRO A 87 -22.56 -15.60 -6.12
CA PRO A 87 -21.23 -15.45 -5.57
C PRO A 87 -20.15 -15.40 -6.65
N PHE A 88 -19.21 -14.45 -6.55
CA PHE A 88 -18.18 -14.27 -7.58
C PHE A 88 -17.45 -15.58 -7.87
N SER A 89 -17.41 -15.94 -9.14
CA SER A 89 -16.76 -17.15 -9.61
C SER A 89 -16.13 -16.93 -10.99
N GLN A 90 -15.18 -17.77 -11.33
CA GLN A 90 -14.50 -17.73 -12.63
C GLN A 90 -15.43 -17.86 -13.84
N HIS A 91 -16.57 -18.52 -13.64
CA HIS A 91 -17.58 -18.69 -14.69
C HIS A 91 -18.68 -17.64 -14.65
N GLY A 92 -18.92 -17.05 -13.47
CA GLY A 92 -20.02 -16.12 -13.23
C GLY A 92 -19.68 -14.65 -13.38
N LEU A 93 -18.40 -14.26 -13.28
CA LEU A 93 -17.96 -12.88 -13.41
C LEU A 93 -16.81 -12.75 -14.40
N MET A 94 -17.04 -11.95 -15.43
CA MET A 94 -16.10 -11.72 -16.52
C MET A 94 -16.12 -10.25 -16.92
N ILE A 95 -14.95 -9.68 -17.20
CA ILE A 95 -14.82 -8.31 -17.75
C ILE A 95 -13.91 -8.34 -18.96
N LYS A 96 -14.40 -7.76 -20.05
CA LYS A 96 -13.68 -7.60 -21.30
C LYS A 96 -13.31 -6.13 -21.47
N ALA A 97 -12.03 -5.83 -21.61
CA ALA A 97 -11.55 -4.51 -21.96
C ALA A 97 -11.67 -4.32 -23.49
N THR A 98 -12.53 -3.39 -23.91
CA THR A 98 -12.84 -3.10 -25.31
C THR A 98 -12.09 -1.88 -25.84
N GLY A 99 -11.63 -0.99 -24.95
CA GLY A 99 -10.93 0.24 -25.28
C GLY A 99 -9.43 0.04 -25.55
N GLY A 100 -8.86 0.89 -26.42
CA GLY A 100 -7.39 1.02 -26.56
C GLY A 100 -6.69 0.08 -27.54
N GLY A 101 -7.29 -0.21 -28.67
CA GLY A 101 -6.56 -0.67 -29.86
C GLY A 101 -6.00 -2.08 -29.83
N GLY A 102 -6.86 -3.05 -29.97
CA GLY A 102 -6.50 -4.38 -30.41
C GLY A 102 -6.44 -5.47 -29.33
N TRP A 103 -7.11 -6.57 -29.64
CA TRP A 103 -7.20 -7.83 -28.91
C TRP A 103 -7.94 -7.74 -27.57
N GLY A 104 -9.24 -8.01 -27.65
CA GLY A 104 -10.13 -8.11 -26.50
C GLY A 104 -9.54 -9.02 -25.42
N ARG A 105 -9.10 -8.41 -24.33
CA ARG A 105 -8.57 -9.11 -23.19
C ARG A 105 -9.69 -9.27 -22.19
N THR A 106 -9.94 -10.50 -21.84
CA THR A 106 -11.02 -10.88 -20.93
C THR A 106 -10.39 -11.30 -19.62
N TRP A 107 -10.72 -10.61 -18.56
CA TRP A 107 -10.44 -11.06 -17.20
C TRP A 107 -11.62 -11.90 -16.69
N ARG A 108 -11.33 -12.94 -15.98
CA ARG A 108 -12.30 -13.72 -15.21
C ARG A 108 -11.95 -13.63 -13.73
N TYR A 109 -12.97 -13.67 -12.88
CA TYR A 109 -12.76 -13.62 -11.44
C TYR A 109 -11.65 -14.59 -10.99
N SER A 110 -10.76 -14.14 -10.11
CA SER A 110 -9.55 -14.81 -9.63
C SER A 110 -8.42 -15.02 -10.66
N GLU A 111 -8.55 -14.53 -11.90
CA GLU A 111 -7.43 -14.54 -12.83
C GLU A 111 -6.36 -13.52 -12.41
N VAL A 112 -5.11 -13.98 -12.33
CA VAL A 112 -3.97 -13.14 -11.97
C VAL A 112 -3.51 -12.34 -13.19
N PRO A 113 -3.45 -11.01 -13.10
CA PRO A 113 -2.94 -10.17 -14.20
C PRO A 113 -1.47 -10.44 -14.50
N ASP A 114 -1.06 -10.30 -15.78
CA ASP A 114 0.36 -10.23 -16.16
C ASP A 114 0.87 -8.80 -15.94
N ASP A 115 0.89 -8.39 -14.67
CA ASP A 115 1.30 -7.05 -14.31
C ASP A 115 2.82 -6.86 -14.37
N LEU A 116 3.27 -5.61 -14.37
CA LEU A 116 4.69 -5.26 -14.37
C LEU A 116 5.29 -5.30 -12.97
N LEU A 117 4.50 -5.75 -11.99
CA LEU A 117 4.79 -5.70 -10.57
C LEU A 117 4.97 -4.27 -10.04
N GLY A 118 4.96 -4.13 -8.76
CA GLY A 118 5.13 -2.85 -8.07
C GLY A 118 6.52 -2.73 -7.47
N THR A 119 6.57 -2.53 -6.18
CA THR A 119 7.82 -2.42 -5.42
C THR A 119 8.00 -3.60 -4.47
N ALA A 120 9.20 -3.82 -4.01
CA ALA A 120 9.45 -4.74 -2.92
C ALA A 120 9.00 -4.11 -1.60
N ARG A 121 8.20 -4.81 -0.81
CA ARG A 121 7.76 -4.35 0.51
C ARG A 121 8.93 -4.25 1.48
N THR A 122 9.82 -5.21 1.45
CA THR A 122 11.02 -5.27 2.27
C THR A 122 12.10 -6.08 1.56
N LEU A 123 13.35 -5.77 1.86
CA LEU A 123 14.51 -6.55 1.42
C LEU A 123 14.92 -7.61 2.45
N ASP A 124 14.31 -7.60 3.65
CA ASP A 124 14.66 -8.52 4.75
C ASP A 124 14.09 -9.92 4.54
N MET A 125 12.96 -10.03 3.88
CA MET A 125 12.22 -11.26 3.63
C MET A 125 12.38 -11.69 2.17
N CYS A 126 13.59 -11.99 1.78
CA CYS A 126 13.85 -12.58 0.46
C CYS A 126 13.60 -14.08 0.55
N ASP A 127 12.49 -14.58 0.03
CA ASP A 127 12.21 -16.01 -0.02
C ASP A 127 13.23 -16.72 -0.92
N GLY A 128 14.17 -17.39 -0.25
CA GLY A 128 15.31 -18.02 -0.91
C GLY A 128 16.27 -17.04 -1.61
N ALA A 129 16.05 -15.76 -1.47
CA ALA A 129 16.69 -14.76 -2.29
C ALA A 129 17.46 -13.77 -1.44
N LYS A 130 18.63 -14.13 -1.08
CA LYS A 130 19.58 -13.19 -0.49
C LYS A 130 20.55 -12.76 -1.57
N VAL A 131 20.60 -11.48 -1.87
CA VAL A 131 21.66 -10.94 -2.70
C VAL A 131 22.77 -10.49 -1.79
N LEU A 132 23.64 -11.41 -1.47
CA LEU A 132 24.94 -11.09 -0.90
C LEU A 132 25.94 -11.12 -2.04
N GLN A 133 26.62 -10.03 -2.24
CA GLN A 133 27.69 -9.98 -3.23
C GLN A 133 29.02 -10.39 -2.59
N ASN A 134 29.95 -10.82 -3.41
CA ASN A 134 31.33 -11.00 -2.99
C ASN A 134 31.85 -9.71 -2.37
N GLY A 135 32.32 -9.77 -1.14
CA GLY A 135 32.77 -8.60 -0.37
C GLY A 135 31.70 -7.98 0.52
N ALA A 136 30.49 -8.53 0.59
CA ALA A 136 29.55 -8.15 1.63
C ALA A 136 30.12 -8.46 3.02
N TYR A 137 29.81 -7.59 3.97
CA TYR A 137 30.26 -7.77 5.35
C TYR A 137 29.21 -8.55 6.14
N SER A 138 29.69 -9.54 6.90
CA SER A 138 28.88 -10.19 7.94
C SER A 138 28.72 -9.27 9.15
N ASP A 139 27.94 -9.70 10.14
CA ASP A 139 27.78 -8.99 11.42
C ASP A 139 29.12 -8.76 12.14
N THR A 140 30.16 -9.46 11.76
CA THR A 140 31.52 -9.28 12.29
C THR A 140 32.36 -8.33 11.43
N LEU A 141 31.77 -7.64 10.47
CA LEU A 141 32.47 -6.78 9.52
C LEU A 141 33.54 -7.49 8.67
N ALA A 142 33.55 -8.78 8.64
CA ALA A 142 34.44 -9.55 7.80
C ALA A 142 33.82 -9.75 6.41
N PRO A 143 34.57 -9.63 5.32
CA PRO A 143 34.04 -9.91 3.98
C PRO A 143 33.66 -11.38 3.87
N THR A 144 32.43 -11.65 3.42
CA THR A 144 31.97 -12.99 3.14
C THR A 144 32.39 -13.38 1.74
N LYS A 145 32.80 -14.66 1.57
CA LYS A 145 33.12 -15.21 0.25
C LYS A 145 31.89 -15.77 -0.47
N GLU A 146 30.78 -15.86 0.24
CA GLU A 146 29.55 -16.41 -0.32
C GLU A 146 28.72 -15.28 -0.92
N SER A 147 28.43 -15.41 -2.18
CA SER A 147 27.40 -14.62 -2.83
C SER A 147 26.14 -15.47 -2.96
N VAL A 148 25.05 -15.00 -2.37
CA VAL A 148 23.75 -15.62 -2.56
C VAL A 148 23.01 -14.78 -3.59
N ILE A 149 22.68 -15.37 -4.71
CA ILE A 149 21.83 -14.74 -5.72
C ILE A 149 20.42 -15.26 -5.47
N GLY A 150 19.54 -14.35 -5.19
CA GLY A 150 18.16 -14.71 -4.97
C GLY A 150 17.19 -13.70 -5.60
N LYS A 151 15.90 -13.99 -5.49
CA LYS A 151 14.83 -13.13 -5.98
C LYS A 151 14.11 -12.47 -4.81
N VAL A 152 13.91 -11.17 -4.89
CA VAL A 152 13.04 -10.45 -3.99
C VAL A 152 11.63 -10.52 -4.55
N PRO A 153 10.62 -11.02 -3.80
CA PRO A 153 9.24 -10.97 -4.24
C PRO A 153 8.81 -9.51 -4.40
N MET A 154 8.20 -9.23 -5.53
CA MET A 154 7.64 -7.92 -5.83
C MET A 154 6.13 -7.97 -5.64
N GLU A 155 5.57 -6.90 -5.11
CA GLU A 155 4.12 -6.76 -4.98
C GLU A 155 3.46 -6.56 -6.34
N HIS A 156 2.20 -6.93 -6.45
CA HIS A 156 1.40 -6.67 -7.64
C HIS A 156 1.19 -5.19 -7.87
N GLY A 157 1.15 -4.78 -9.13
CA GLY A 157 0.95 -3.40 -9.57
C GLY A 157 -0.30 -3.24 -10.42
N VAL A 158 -0.66 -2.00 -10.71
CA VAL A 158 -1.85 -1.66 -11.52
C VAL A 158 -1.57 -1.56 -13.02
N ILE A 159 -0.30 -1.68 -13.41
CA ILE A 159 0.13 -1.66 -14.80
C ILE A 159 0.44 -3.09 -15.24
N SER A 160 -0.14 -3.52 -16.34
CA SER A 160 0.02 -4.88 -16.83
C SER A 160 0.25 -4.95 -18.34
N ARG A 161 0.84 -6.04 -18.79
CA ARG A 161 1.03 -6.32 -20.22
C ARG A 161 -0.23 -6.81 -20.90
N ASN A 162 -1.12 -7.44 -20.15
CA ASN A 162 -2.40 -7.91 -20.67
C ASN A 162 -3.54 -6.88 -20.58
N GLY A 163 -3.24 -5.64 -20.19
CA GLY A 163 -4.13 -4.48 -20.28
C GLY A 163 -5.16 -4.36 -19.17
N PHE A 164 -5.11 -5.22 -18.15
CA PHE A 164 -5.95 -5.11 -16.97
C PHE A 164 -5.19 -5.48 -15.69
N SER A 165 -5.62 -4.94 -14.59
CA SER A 165 -5.15 -5.27 -13.24
C SER A 165 -6.28 -5.26 -12.24
N VAL A 166 -6.07 -5.87 -11.09
CA VAL A 166 -7.06 -5.93 -10.01
C VAL A 166 -6.37 -5.62 -8.69
N ILE A 167 -6.94 -4.70 -7.92
CA ILE A 167 -6.60 -4.49 -6.52
C ILE A 167 -7.65 -5.21 -5.69
N ASP A 168 -7.20 -6.08 -4.80
CA ASP A 168 -8.05 -6.73 -3.80
C ASP A 168 -7.98 -5.94 -2.49
N ASP A 169 -9.06 -5.25 -2.16
CA ASP A 169 -9.21 -4.44 -0.95
C ASP A 169 -10.02 -5.17 0.15
N SER A 170 -10.36 -6.44 -0.06
CA SER A 170 -11.25 -7.20 0.81
C SER A 170 -10.76 -7.28 2.26
N HIS A 171 -9.45 -7.28 2.46
CA HIS A 171 -8.82 -7.45 3.78
C HIS A 171 -8.20 -6.17 4.36
N SER A 172 -8.28 -5.05 3.66
CA SER A 172 -7.78 -3.77 4.16
C SER A 172 -8.61 -3.30 5.33
N MET A 173 -7.97 -2.81 6.38
CA MET A 173 -8.66 -2.18 7.49
C MET A 173 -9.33 -0.88 7.05
N VAL A 174 -10.46 -0.56 7.65
CA VAL A 174 -11.21 0.67 7.37
C VAL A 174 -10.75 1.81 8.26
N LEU A 175 -10.82 3.03 7.74
CA LEU A 175 -10.55 4.25 8.49
C LEU A 175 -11.81 4.68 9.22
N THR A 176 -11.68 4.97 10.51
CA THR A 176 -12.75 5.46 11.36
C THR A 176 -12.78 6.99 11.39
N GLU A 177 -13.91 7.58 11.77
CA GLU A 177 -14.08 9.05 11.80
C GLU A 177 -13.10 9.76 12.75
N ASP A 178 -12.65 9.08 13.79
CA ASP A 178 -11.63 9.57 14.72
C ASP A 178 -10.18 9.44 14.21
N GLY A 179 -10.00 8.99 12.97
CA GLY A 179 -8.68 8.83 12.33
C GLY A 179 -7.94 7.56 12.72
N TRP A 180 -8.64 6.62 13.36
CA TRP A 180 -8.08 5.30 13.68
C TRP A 180 -8.43 4.27 12.60
N ILE A 181 -8.10 3.02 12.85
CA ILE A 181 -8.41 1.89 11.97
C ILE A 181 -9.28 0.86 12.70
N ALA A 182 -10.18 0.22 11.97
CA ALA A 182 -11.02 -0.86 12.46
C ALA A 182 -10.97 -2.06 11.50
N PRO A 183 -11.20 -3.28 12.01
CA PRO A 183 -11.30 -4.45 11.15
C PRO A 183 -12.51 -4.32 10.22
N ARG A 184 -12.40 -4.96 9.08
CA ARG A 184 -13.46 -5.10 8.10
C ARG A 184 -14.28 -6.38 8.36
N ASP A 185 -15.47 -6.48 7.78
CA ASP A 185 -16.26 -7.72 7.76
C ASP A 185 -15.48 -8.78 6.96
N GLU A 186 -15.34 -10.00 7.50
CA GLU A 186 -14.52 -11.07 6.91
C GLU A 186 -15.15 -11.68 5.65
N ASP A 187 -16.47 -11.58 5.49
CA ASP A 187 -17.21 -12.18 4.37
C ASP A 187 -17.28 -11.28 3.13
N VAL A 188 -16.65 -10.11 3.15
CA VAL A 188 -16.68 -9.16 2.04
C VAL A 188 -15.66 -9.52 0.96
N ILE A 189 -16.05 -9.40 -0.29
CA ILE A 189 -15.16 -9.30 -1.44
C ILE A 189 -15.28 -7.88 -1.97
N ASP A 190 -14.17 -7.19 -2.14
CA ASP A 190 -14.09 -5.81 -2.61
C ASP A 190 -12.88 -5.63 -3.53
N LEU A 191 -13.13 -5.60 -4.82
CA LEU A 191 -12.11 -5.56 -5.86
C LEU A 191 -12.22 -4.28 -6.67
N TYR A 192 -11.09 -3.76 -7.10
CA TYR A 192 -11.02 -2.67 -8.07
C TYR A 192 -10.38 -3.19 -9.34
N PHE A 193 -11.15 -3.23 -10.41
CA PHE A 193 -10.72 -3.68 -11.73
C PHE A 193 -10.29 -2.47 -12.57
N PHE A 194 -9.04 -2.46 -13.01
CA PHE A 194 -8.43 -1.46 -13.87
C PHE A 194 -8.28 -2.02 -15.29
N GLY A 195 -9.06 -1.53 -16.25
CA GLY A 195 -9.07 -2.02 -17.63
C GLY A 195 -8.55 -0.99 -18.64
N TYR A 196 -7.45 -0.34 -18.36
CA TYR A 196 -6.89 0.78 -19.13
C TYR A 196 -6.12 0.38 -20.39
N GLY A 197 -5.99 -0.91 -20.67
CA GLY A 197 -5.12 -1.36 -21.76
C GLY A 197 -3.67 -0.91 -21.51
N HIS A 198 -3.06 -0.27 -22.51
CA HIS A 198 -1.70 0.27 -22.39
C HIS A 198 -1.67 1.80 -22.10
N ARG A 199 -2.78 2.39 -21.69
CA ARG A 199 -2.83 3.80 -21.24
C ARG A 199 -2.35 3.90 -19.80
N TYR A 200 -1.08 3.57 -19.58
CA TYR A 200 -0.48 3.45 -18.25
C TYR A 200 -0.54 4.73 -17.42
N LEU A 201 -0.39 5.90 -18.05
CA LEU A 201 -0.46 7.18 -17.35
C LEU A 201 -1.87 7.48 -16.83
N ASP A 202 -2.92 7.16 -17.63
CA ASP A 202 -4.31 7.33 -17.19
C ASP A 202 -4.62 6.38 -16.04
N CYS A 203 -4.17 5.13 -16.15
CA CYS A 203 -4.28 4.13 -15.08
C CYS A 203 -3.64 4.63 -13.77
N LEU A 204 -2.42 5.14 -13.83
CA LEU A 204 -1.71 5.67 -12.65
C LEU A 204 -2.39 6.92 -12.09
N LYS A 205 -2.91 7.80 -12.94
CA LYS A 205 -3.62 9.00 -12.50
C LYS A 205 -4.85 8.62 -11.68
N ASP A 206 -5.67 7.70 -12.18
CA ASP A 206 -6.88 7.25 -11.50
C ASP A 206 -6.56 6.40 -10.27
N PHE A 207 -5.49 5.60 -10.31
CA PHE A 207 -4.95 4.91 -9.13
C PHE A 207 -4.56 5.89 -8.02
N TYR A 208 -3.82 6.97 -8.32
CA TYR A 208 -3.46 7.97 -7.31
C TYR A 208 -4.63 8.83 -6.86
N HIS A 209 -5.68 8.99 -7.67
CA HIS A 209 -6.92 9.57 -7.19
C HIS A 209 -7.60 8.63 -6.19
N LEU A 210 -7.78 7.37 -6.55
CA LEU A 210 -8.44 6.33 -5.75
C LEU A 210 -7.71 6.08 -4.41
N CYS A 211 -6.41 5.83 -4.46
CA CYS A 211 -5.61 5.44 -3.29
C CYS A 211 -5.02 6.64 -2.52
N GLY A 212 -5.16 7.85 -3.07
CA GLY A 212 -4.53 9.04 -2.52
C GLY A 212 -3.11 9.25 -3.03
N GLN A 213 -2.62 10.45 -2.87
CA GLN A 213 -1.29 10.83 -3.33
C GLN A 213 -0.21 10.28 -2.40
N THR A 214 0.91 9.87 -2.98
CA THR A 214 2.11 9.54 -2.19
C THR A 214 2.56 10.79 -1.43
N PRO A 215 2.70 10.73 -0.10
CA PRO A 215 3.15 11.87 0.67
C PRO A 215 4.59 12.24 0.29
N LEU A 216 4.84 13.54 0.19
CA LEU A 216 6.19 14.02 -0.02
C LEU A 216 7.02 13.79 1.25
N LEU A 217 8.21 13.26 1.08
CA LEU A 217 9.15 13.13 2.17
C LEU A 217 9.54 14.52 2.71
N PRO A 218 9.69 14.67 4.02
CA PRO A 218 10.26 15.89 4.60
C PRO A 218 11.63 16.18 3.98
N ARG A 219 11.92 17.44 3.70
CA ARG A 219 13.16 17.83 3.02
C ARG A 219 14.42 17.37 3.76
N TYR A 220 14.39 17.36 5.09
CA TYR A 220 15.51 16.90 5.90
C TYR A 220 15.83 15.41 5.67
N ALA A 221 14.84 14.58 5.35
CA ALA A 221 15.04 13.15 5.08
C ALA A 221 15.89 12.87 3.84
N LEU A 222 15.97 13.84 2.93
CA LEU A 222 16.79 13.77 1.71
C LEU A 222 18.20 14.33 1.89
N GLY A 223 18.52 14.83 3.09
CA GLY A 223 19.84 15.37 3.41
C GLY A 223 20.80 14.32 3.98
N ASN A 224 21.90 14.76 4.49
CA ASN A 224 22.90 13.90 5.11
C ASN A 224 22.46 13.46 6.51
N TRP A 225 22.59 12.20 6.79
CA TRP A 225 22.31 11.59 8.07
C TRP A 225 23.61 11.24 8.78
N TRP A 226 23.77 11.69 10.02
CA TRP A 226 24.85 11.24 10.89
C TRP A 226 24.37 10.09 11.74
N SER A 227 25.08 8.97 11.68
CA SER A 227 24.91 7.82 12.58
C SER A 227 26.27 7.21 12.90
N ARG A 228 26.44 6.75 14.13
CA ARG A 228 27.65 6.05 14.56
C ARG A 228 27.30 5.01 15.60
N TYR A 229 27.84 3.81 15.43
CA TYR A 229 27.80 2.74 16.40
C TYR A 229 28.68 3.09 17.61
N HIS A 230 28.16 3.92 18.52
CA HIS A 230 28.86 4.45 19.67
C HIS A 230 27.88 4.89 20.77
N ARG A 231 28.22 4.61 22.03
CA ARG A 231 27.49 5.12 23.20
C ARG A 231 27.88 6.56 23.44
N TYR A 232 26.99 7.47 23.19
CA TYR A 232 27.15 8.88 23.54
C TYR A 232 26.37 9.21 24.81
N THR A 233 26.97 9.98 25.70
CA THR A 233 26.21 10.74 26.67
C THR A 233 25.55 11.94 26.00
N GLU A 234 24.54 12.53 26.65
CA GLU A 234 23.89 13.75 26.15
C GLU A 234 24.89 14.86 25.86
N VAL A 235 25.84 15.08 26.78
CA VAL A 235 26.83 16.14 26.65
C VAL A 235 27.74 15.90 25.45
N GLU A 236 28.32 14.72 25.34
CA GLU A 236 29.19 14.35 24.22
C GLU A 236 28.49 14.47 22.86
N TYR A 237 27.23 14.08 22.79
CA TYR A 237 26.50 14.14 21.53
C TYR A 237 26.15 15.58 21.12
N LYS A 238 25.76 16.42 22.09
CA LYS A 238 25.55 17.86 21.84
C LYS A 238 26.84 18.57 21.41
N GLU A 239 27.92 18.32 22.10
CA GLU A 239 29.26 18.88 21.73
C GLU A 239 29.67 18.45 20.31
N LEU A 240 29.36 17.20 19.93
CA LEU A 240 29.63 16.73 18.56
C LEU A 240 28.76 17.45 17.53
N MET A 241 27.49 17.70 17.81
CA MET A 241 26.61 18.45 16.89
C MET A 241 27.05 19.90 16.75
N GLU A 242 27.38 20.54 17.85
CA GLU A 242 27.94 21.91 17.87
C GLU A 242 29.25 22.01 17.08
N ARG A 243 30.09 20.97 17.18
CA ARG A 243 31.30 20.87 16.38
C ARG A 243 31.01 20.75 14.89
N PHE A 244 30.02 19.92 14.48
CA PHE A 244 29.63 19.82 13.08
C PHE A 244 29.13 21.17 12.55
N GLU A 245 28.35 21.89 13.33
CA GLU A 245 27.87 23.22 12.95
C GLU A 245 29.04 24.19 12.78
N LYS A 246 29.99 24.23 13.75
CA LYS A 246 31.18 25.09 13.70
C LYS A 246 32.09 24.78 12.51
N GLU A 247 32.18 23.49 12.13
CA GLU A 247 32.99 23.06 10.99
C GLU A 247 32.20 23.08 9.65
N GLU A 248 30.99 23.66 9.68
CA GLU A 248 30.08 23.78 8.52
C GLU A 248 29.80 22.46 7.82
N LEU A 249 29.69 21.35 8.58
CA LEU A 249 29.35 20.05 8.05
C LEU A 249 27.79 19.91 7.93
N PRO A 250 27.25 19.76 6.71
CA PRO A 250 25.82 19.91 6.48
C PRO A 250 25.04 18.60 6.78
N PHE A 251 24.89 18.26 8.05
CA PHE A 251 24.00 17.17 8.45
C PHE A 251 22.57 17.68 8.67
N SER A 252 21.60 16.93 8.17
CA SER A 252 20.16 17.21 8.31
C SER A 252 19.52 16.40 9.43
N VAL A 253 20.09 15.26 9.76
CA VAL A 253 19.57 14.32 10.76
C VAL A 253 20.72 13.81 11.62
N ALA A 254 20.52 13.86 12.92
CA ALA A 254 21.40 13.28 13.91
C ALA A 254 20.74 12.04 14.52
N VAL A 255 21.31 10.87 14.27
CA VAL A 255 20.78 9.58 14.72
C VAL A 255 21.44 9.18 16.03
N ILE A 256 20.63 8.88 17.03
CA ILE A 256 21.08 8.23 18.25
C ILE A 256 20.97 6.73 18.03
N ASP A 257 22.09 6.08 17.76
CA ASP A 257 22.13 4.69 17.38
C ASP A 257 22.15 3.76 18.61
N MET A 258 23.14 3.93 19.50
CA MET A 258 23.34 3.01 20.61
C MET A 258 22.89 3.53 21.95
N ASP A 259 22.26 2.60 22.65
CA ASP A 259 21.95 2.55 24.07
C ASP A 259 21.16 3.77 24.59
N TRP A 260 20.35 4.38 23.70
CA TRP A 260 19.35 5.34 24.14
C TRP A 260 18.33 4.71 25.13
N HIS A 261 18.23 3.39 25.14
CA HIS A 261 17.39 2.59 26.04
C HIS A 261 18.23 1.80 27.05
N LEU A 262 17.58 1.26 28.08
CA LEU A 262 18.23 0.40 29.06
C LEU A 262 18.64 -0.93 28.41
N VAL A 263 19.91 -1.25 28.46
CA VAL A 263 20.52 -2.47 27.93
C VAL A 263 21.07 -3.35 29.07
N ASP A 264 21.77 -2.73 30.04
CA ASP A 264 22.54 -3.44 31.06
C ASP A 264 21.72 -3.76 32.33
N ASP A 265 20.73 -2.95 32.66
CA ASP A 265 19.91 -3.05 33.87
C ASP A 265 18.51 -3.63 33.59
N VAL A 266 18.43 -4.71 32.79
CA VAL A 266 17.17 -5.35 32.41
C VAL A 266 17.06 -6.68 33.15
N GLU A 267 15.88 -6.94 33.75
CA GLU A 267 15.62 -8.22 34.40
C GLU A 267 15.81 -9.39 33.43
N PRO A 268 16.56 -10.45 33.78
CA PRO A 268 16.87 -11.58 32.88
C PRO A 268 15.65 -12.25 32.24
N ARG A 269 14.48 -12.19 32.88
CA ARG A 269 13.23 -12.72 32.32
C ARG A 269 12.79 -12.08 31.02
N TYR A 270 13.24 -10.86 30.73
CA TYR A 270 12.93 -10.11 29.51
C TYR A 270 14.00 -10.29 28.42
N GLY A 271 14.99 -11.13 28.65
CA GLY A 271 16.10 -11.36 27.72
C GLY A 271 17.15 -10.26 27.80
N SER A 272 17.92 -10.09 26.73
CA SER A 272 18.84 -8.97 26.62
C SER A 272 18.06 -7.66 26.44
N GLY A 273 18.49 -6.58 27.06
CA GLY A 273 17.86 -5.28 26.91
C GLY A 273 17.95 -4.67 25.51
N TRP A 274 18.59 -5.36 24.55
CA TRP A 274 18.90 -4.85 23.21
C TRP A 274 17.67 -4.41 22.41
N THR A 275 16.55 -5.10 22.56
CA THR A 275 15.27 -4.77 21.90
C THR A 275 14.30 -3.97 22.75
N GLY A 276 14.74 -3.48 23.90
CA GLY A 276 13.90 -2.71 24.83
C GLY A 276 13.71 -1.26 24.37
N TYR A 277 12.62 -0.65 24.84
CA TYR A 277 12.26 0.74 24.50
C TYR A 277 12.20 1.67 25.75
N THR A 278 12.71 1.20 26.89
CA THR A 278 12.77 2.03 28.10
C THR A 278 13.95 2.96 28.04
N TRP A 279 13.71 4.26 28.06
CA TRP A 279 14.75 5.29 27.98
C TRP A 279 15.82 5.11 29.07
N ASN A 280 17.08 5.16 28.65
CA ASN A 280 18.21 5.20 29.56
C ASN A 280 18.48 6.66 29.99
N LYS A 281 17.91 7.06 31.11
CA LYS A 281 18.03 8.43 31.60
C LYS A 281 19.46 8.89 31.93
N LYS A 282 20.40 7.95 32.03
CA LYS A 282 21.84 8.29 32.28
C LYS A 282 22.57 8.69 31.00
N LEU A 283 22.10 8.21 29.86
CA LEU A 283 22.73 8.43 28.55
C LEU A 283 21.86 9.27 27.63
N SER A 284 20.59 9.37 27.90
CA SER A 284 19.58 9.87 26.98
C SER A 284 19.46 11.38 26.95
N LEU A 285 19.38 11.88 25.73
CA LEU A 285 19.25 13.24 25.27
C LEU A 285 17.86 13.85 25.42
N ILE A 286 16.85 13.16 25.92
CA ILE A 286 15.49 13.65 25.76
C ILE A 286 14.80 13.90 27.08
N HIS A 287 14.64 15.18 27.39
CA HIS A 287 13.50 15.67 28.13
C HIS A 287 12.47 16.19 27.13
N ILE A 288 11.57 15.33 26.72
CA ILE A 288 10.34 15.73 26.05
C ILE A 288 9.28 15.89 27.11
#